data_c089585067f26b73555320107ab9fdee
#
_entry.id   c089585067f26b73555320107ab9fdee
#
_cell.length_a   1.000
_cell.length_b   1.000
_cell.length_c   1.000
_cell.angle_alpha   90.00
_cell.angle_beta   90.00
_cell.angle_gamma   90.00
#
_symmetry.space_group_name_H-M   'P 1'
#
loop_
_entity.id
_entity.type
_entity.pdbx_description
1 polymer ?
#
loop_
_entity_poly.entity_id
_entity_poly.type
_entity_poly.pdbx_seq_one_letter_code
_entity_poly.pdbx_strand_id
1 'polypeptide(L)'
;MTFVRVGGFHVRQLSRNAFFLQQAIAAPVGFLLLLLFSSWQAGTPLADDAWASASVAGSWVTTTTAVGIVGFQRYQGTLEHLALSTLRPGVVFGSLCAAAALLGLVGVPVALALQSVLGHPIESGAQTIIGLALSVVACVASACALASIFVLTRTATVYEPLLVTPVWLLTGIVVPLTLLPAWVMPIALLHPLTGAVQVLRAPSLDDAVPWGIASLLAVAVWGAVAARLLAAALHRARVLGTLALA
;
A
#
# COMPACT_ATOMS: atom_id res chain seq x y z
N MET A 1 8.46 -6.61 -21.52
CA MET A 1 9.88 -6.32 -21.13
C MET A 1 10.07 -4.93 -20.52
N THR A 2 9.46 -3.87 -21.04
CA THR A 2 9.69 -2.48 -20.57
C THR A 2 9.26 -2.25 -19.13
N PHE A 3 8.07 -2.75 -18.70
CA PHE A 3 7.55 -2.57 -17.34
C PHE A 3 8.51 -3.14 -16.27
N VAL A 4 9.01 -4.36 -16.48
CA VAL A 4 9.95 -5.03 -15.55
C VAL A 4 11.28 -4.28 -15.45
N ARG A 5 11.80 -3.76 -16.57
CA ARG A 5 13.04 -2.96 -16.58
C ARG A 5 12.88 -1.66 -15.82
N VAL A 6 11.78 -0.93 -16.05
CA VAL A 6 11.50 0.34 -15.36
C VAL A 6 11.21 0.07 -13.87
N GLY A 7 10.46 -1.00 -13.57
CA GLY A 7 10.23 -1.42 -12.18
C GLY A 7 11.53 -1.78 -11.45
N GLY A 8 12.41 -2.55 -12.07
CA GLY A 8 13.72 -2.88 -11.51
C GLY A 8 14.61 -1.65 -11.25
N PHE A 9 14.54 -0.65 -12.13
CA PHE A 9 15.20 0.63 -11.91
C PHE A 9 14.64 1.34 -10.67
N HIS A 10 13.31 1.42 -10.54
CA HIS A 10 12.68 2.05 -9.38
C HIS A 10 12.95 1.30 -8.08
N VAL A 11 12.90 -0.04 -8.06
CA VAL A 11 13.28 -0.83 -6.88
C VAL A 11 14.70 -0.49 -6.44
N ARG A 12 15.65 -0.47 -7.39
CA ARG A 12 17.05 -0.13 -7.09
C ARG A 12 17.21 1.31 -6.58
N GLN A 13 16.45 2.26 -7.12
CA GLN A 13 16.47 3.65 -6.70
C GLN A 13 15.91 3.82 -5.28
N LEU A 14 14.74 3.23 -5.02
CA LEU A 14 14.09 3.29 -3.71
C LEU A 14 14.90 2.58 -2.62
N SER A 15 15.46 1.39 -2.92
CA SER A 15 16.26 0.62 -1.96
C SER A 15 17.61 1.27 -1.61
N ARG A 16 18.10 2.20 -2.44
CA ARG A 16 19.32 2.98 -2.16
C ARG A 16 19.05 4.26 -1.38
N ASN A 17 17.80 4.65 -1.23
CA ASN A 17 17.43 5.82 -0.48
C ASN A 17 17.13 5.42 0.97
N ALA A 18 17.95 5.91 1.90
CA ALA A 18 17.85 5.58 3.33
C ALA A 18 16.45 5.89 3.91
N PHE A 19 15.80 6.94 3.45
CA PHE A 19 14.45 7.32 3.90
C PHE A 19 13.42 6.23 3.64
N PHE A 20 13.38 5.67 2.40
CA PHE A 20 12.40 4.62 2.08
C PHE A 20 12.73 3.29 2.73
N LEU A 21 14.02 2.97 2.85
CA LEU A 21 14.45 1.76 3.57
C LEU A 21 14.10 1.87 5.06
N GLN A 22 14.32 3.04 5.65
CA GLN A 22 13.93 3.31 7.05
C GLN A 22 12.42 3.16 7.24
N GLN A 23 11.59 3.69 6.33
CA GLN A 23 10.14 3.53 6.39
C GLN A 23 9.71 2.06 6.26
N ALA A 24 10.31 1.31 5.34
CA ALA A 24 10.01 -0.11 5.15
C ALA A 24 10.34 -0.98 6.38
N ILE A 25 11.25 -0.51 7.24
CA ILE A 25 11.63 -1.18 8.49
C ILE A 25 10.84 -0.61 9.68
N ALA A 26 10.80 0.71 9.83
CA ALA A 26 10.23 1.35 11.02
C ALA A 26 8.71 1.20 11.09
N ALA A 27 8.01 1.22 9.95
CA ALA A 27 6.56 1.13 9.94
C ALA A 27 6.05 -0.23 10.46
N PRO A 28 6.48 -1.41 9.95
CA PRO A 28 6.04 -2.68 10.50
C PRO A 28 6.47 -2.88 11.96
N VAL A 29 7.65 -2.39 12.36
CA VAL A 29 8.08 -2.42 13.78
C VAL A 29 7.12 -1.62 14.64
N GLY A 30 6.80 -0.39 14.27
CA GLY A 30 5.86 0.46 15.00
C GLY A 30 4.47 -0.16 15.12
N PHE A 31 3.95 -0.76 14.03
CA PHE A 31 2.66 -1.44 14.06
C PHE A 31 2.66 -2.70 14.92
N LEU A 32 3.73 -3.50 14.87
CA LEU A 32 3.82 -4.68 15.73
C LEU A 32 3.88 -4.30 17.22
N LEU A 33 4.65 -3.26 17.56
CA LEU A 33 4.67 -2.73 18.92
C LEU A 33 3.31 -2.18 19.35
N LEU A 34 2.59 -1.50 18.47
CA LEU A 34 1.22 -1.04 18.74
C LEU A 34 0.28 -2.22 19.06
N LEU A 35 0.34 -3.30 18.28
CA LEU A 35 -0.45 -4.50 18.52
C LEU A 35 -0.06 -5.17 19.85
N LEU A 36 1.24 -5.23 20.16
CA LEU A 36 1.75 -5.74 21.42
C LEU A 36 1.24 -4.94 22.63
N PHE A 37 1.33 -3.61 22.59
CA PHE A 37 0.81 -2.76 23.67
C PHE A 37 -0.70 -2.86 23.81
N SER A 38 -1.43 -2.97 22.69
CA SER A 38 -2.87 -3.17 22.70
C SER A 38 -3.26 -4.50 23.35
N SER A 39 -2.54 -5.59 23.02
CA SER A 39 -2.76 -6.90 23.64
C SER A 39 -2.44 -6.89 25.13
N TRP A 40 -1.37 -6.23 25.54
CA TRP A 40 -1.01 -6.04 26.96
C TRP A 40 -2.13 -5.31 27.72
N GLN A 41 -2.65 -4.23 27.15
CA GLN A 41 -3.71 -3.42 27.79
C GLN A 41 -5.02 -4.19 27.89
N ALA A 42 -5.29 -5.06 26.91
CA ALA A 42 -6.47 -5.92 26.90
C ALA A 42 -6.32 -7.18 27.79
N GLY A 43 -5.13 -7.46 28.31
CA GLY A 43 -4.84 -8.69 29.06
C GLY A 43 -4.91 -9.96 28.21
N THR A 44 -4.72 -9.81 26.89
CA THR A 44 -4.76 -10.93 25.92
C THR A 44 -3.37 -11.17 25.33
N PRO A 45 -3.05 -12.39 24.91
CA PRO A 45 -1.79 -12.65 24.19
C PRO A 45 -1.76 -11.90 22.85
N LEU A 46 -0.55 -11.58 22.37
CA LEU A 46 -0.38 -11.08 21.00
C LEU A 46 -0.80 -12.19 20.02
N ALA A 47 -1.55 -11.82 18.98
CA ALA A 47 -2.00 -12.77 17.97
C ALA A 47 -0.82 -13.37 17.20
N ASP A 48 -0.90 -14.66 16.87
CA ASP A 48 0.17 -15.42 16.23
C ASP A 48 0.43 -14.93 14.78
N ASP A 49 -0.55 -14.26 14.16
CA ASP A 49 -0.49 -13.62 12.84
C ASP A 49 -0.19 -12.10 12.90
N ALA A 50 0.12 -11.54 14.09
CA ALA A 50 0.32 -10.10 14.25
C ALA A 50 1.45 -9.56 13.37
N TRP A 51 2.52 -10.35 13.14
CA TRP A 51 3.59 -10.03 12.21
C TRP A 51 3.10 -9.77 10.79
N ALA A 52 2.12 -10.55 10.32
CA ALA A 52 1.60 -10.42 8.97
C ALA A 52 0.72 -9.15 8.85
N SER A 53 -0.12 -8.87 9.86
CA SER A 53 -0.89 -7.63 9.94
C SER A 53 0.01 -6.39 9.97
N ALA A 54 1.09 -6.42 10.78
CA ALA A 54 2.09 -5.36 10.85
C ALA A 54 2.84 -5.18 9.51
N SER A 55 3.15 -6.28 8.82
CA SER A 55 3.78 -6.26 7.49
C SER A 55 2.89 -5.59 6.45
N VAL A 56 1.59 -5.88 6.44
CA VAL A 56 0.63 -5.24 5.54
C VAL A 56 0.51 -3.75 5.83
N ALA A 57 0.42 -3.37 7.11
CA ALA A 57 0.39 -1.97 7.53
C ALA A 57 1.65 -1.22 7.08
N GLY A 58 2.81 -1.82 7.29
CA GLY A 58 4.10 -1.27 6.87
C GLY A 58 4.23 -1.16 5.34
N SER A 59 3.76 -2.16 4.60
CA SER A 59 3.73 -2.12 3.14
C SER A 59 2.83 -1.00 2.62
N TRP A 60 1.68 -0.77 3.23
CA TRP A 60 0.80 0.34 2.90
C TRP A 60 1.49 1.69 3.10
N VAL A 61 2.11 1.92 4.28
CA VAL A 61 2.86 3.16 4.57
C VAL A 61 3.98 3.37 3.55
N THR A 62 4.81 2.36 3.33
CA THR A 62 5.96 2.45 2.41
C THR A 62 5.49 2.76 0.99
N THR A 63 4.40 2.12 0.54
CA THR A 63 3.85 2.32 -0.79
C THR A 63 3.30 3.73 -0.98
N THR A 64 2.53 4.23 -0.03
CA THR A 64 1.92 5.56 -0.10
C THR A 64 2.95 6.68 0.01
N THR A 65 3.92 6.55 0.93
CA THR A 65 5.03 7.50 1.05
C THR A 65 5.88 7.54 -0.23
N ALA A 66 6.13 6.37 -0.86
CA ALA A 66 6.85 6.35 -2.13
C ALA A 66 6.05 6.97 -3.28
N VAL A 67 4.73 6.87 -3.27
CA VAL A 67 3.86 7.54 -4.24
C VAL A 67 3.81 9.05 -4.01
N GLY A 68 4.01 9.52 -2.79
CA GLY A 68 4.21 10.93 -2.46
C GLY A 68 5.38 11.56 -3.23
N ILE A 69 6.36 10.75 -3.68
CA ILE A 69 7.43 11.19 -4.60
C ILE A 69 6.86 11.78 -5.89
N VAL A 70 5.74 11.33 -6.40
CA VAL A 70 5.12 11.91 -7.60
C VAL A 70 4.87 13.41 -7.39
N GLY A 71 4.39 13.80 -6.21
CA GLY A 71 4.31 15.20 -5.81
C GLY A 71 5.67 15.87 -5.69
N PHE A 72 6.65 15.18 -5.09
CA PHE A 72 8.00 15.68 -4.91
C PHE A 72 8.77 15.85 -6.24
N GLN A 73 8.57 14.97 -7.22
CA GLN A 73 9.13 15.13 -8.57
C GLN A 73 8.71 16.42 -9.25
N ARG A 74 7.53 16.96 -8.90
CA ARG A 74 7.12 18.29 -9.37
C ARG A 74 8.06 19.37 -8.83
N TYR A 75 8.42 19.32 -7.53
CA TYR A 75 9.37 20.28 -6.95
C TYR A 75 10.76 20.16 -7.55
N GLN A 76 11.14 18.96 -7.99
CA GLN A 76 12.42 18.74 -8.68
C GLN A 76 12.41 19.06 -10.17
N GLY A 77 11.25 19.44 -10.74
CA GLY A 77 11.11 19.68 -12.18
C GLY A 77 11.21 18.41 -13.04
N THR A 78 11.22 17.22 -12.42
CA THR A 78 11.37 15.94 -13.14
C THR A 78 10.04 15.36 -13.58
N LEU A 79 8.91 15.82 -13.03
CA LEU A 79 7.58 15.33 -13.38
C LEU A 79 7.25 15.57 -14.86
N GLU A 80 7.72 16.69 -15.44
CA GLU A 80 7.54 16.99 -16.87
C GLU A 80 8.20 15.93 -17.76
N HIS A 81 9.43 15.54 -17.43
CA HIS A 81 10.14 14.51 -18.21
C HIS A 81 9.43 13.15 -18.16
N LEU A 82 8.85 12.80 -17.01
CA LEU A 82 8.06 11.59 -16.86
C LEU A 82 6.74 11.68 -17.63
N ALA A 83 6.05 12.81 -17.57
CA ALA A 83 4.77 13.03 -18.24
C ALA A 83 4.92 13.13 -19.77
N LEU A 84 6.05 13.62 -20.26
CA LEU A 84 6.38 13.76 -21.68
C LEU A 84 7.15 12.56 -22.24
N SER A 85 7.45 11.57 -21.42
CA SER A 85 8.15 10.36 -21.86
C SER A 85 7.36 9.64 -22.98
N THR A 86 8.06 8.96 -23.87
CA THR A 86 7.47 8.13 -24.93
C THR A 86 6.80 6.86 -24.41
N LEU A 87 6.99 6.55 -23.12
CA LEU A 87 6.38 5.40 -22.47
C LEU A 87 4.92 5.68 -22.10
N ARG A 88 4.11 4.63 -22.11
CA ARG A 88 2.72 4.75 -21.62
C ARG A 88 2.70 5.14 -20.15
N PRO A 89 1.85 6.09 -19.74
CA PRO A 89 1.78 6.56 -18.34
C PRO A 89 1.64 5.42 -17.31
N GLY A 90 0.82 4.42 -17.62
CA GLY A 90 0.66 3.23 -16.78
C GLY A 90 1.93 2.41 -16.60
N VAL A 91 2.88 2.45 -17.55
CA VAL A 91 4.18 1.81 -17.39
C VAL A 91 5.06 2.62 -16.44
N VAL A 92 5.08 3.94 -16.57
CA VAL A 92 5.93 4.82 -15.75
C VAL A 92 5.45 4.84 -14.31
N PHE A 93 4.20 5.23 -14.08
CA PHE A 93 3.66 5.37 -12.72
C PHE A 93 3.31 4.03 -12.08
N GLY A 94 2.78 3.07 -12.86
CA GLY A 94 2.47 1.73 -12.37
C GLY A 94 3.71 0.95 -11.94
N SER A 95 4.83 1.09 -12.65
CA SER A 95 6.08 0.44 -12.26
C SER A 95 6.69 1.08 -10.99
N LEU A 96 6.52 2.38 -10.78
CA LEU A 96 6.91 3.05 -9.54
C LEU A 96 6.08 2.54 -8.35
N CYS A 97 4.74 2.49 -8.50
CA CYS A 97 3.85 1.96 -7.47
C CYS A 97 4.16 0.49 -7.14
N ALA A 98 4.42 -0.33 -8.16
CA ALA A 98 4.81 -1.72 -7.99
C ALA A 98 6.16 -1.86 -7.25
N ALA A 99 7.14 -1.04 -7.61
CA ALA A 99 8.44 -1.02 -6.94
C ALA A 99 8.32 -0.62 -5.47
N ALA A 100 7.46 0.35 -5.15
CA ALA A 100 7.20 0.79 -3.79
C ALA A 100 6.54 -0.30 -2.95
N ALA A 101 5.53 -0.98 -3.50
CA ALA A 101 4.85 -2.09 -2.82
C ALA A 101 5.80 -3.29 -2.59
N LEU A 102 6.67 -3.59 -3.56
CA LEU A 102 7.70 -4.62 -3.41
C LEU A 102 8.73 -4.25 -2.34
N LEU A 103 9.11 -2.97 -2.24
CA LEU A 103 10.00 -2.52 -1.16
C LEU A 103 9.35 -2.70 0.21
N GLY A 104 8.03 -2.50 0.31
CA GLY A 104 7.27 -2.74 1.55
C GLY A 104 7.37 -4.18 2.07
N LEU A 105 7.64 -5.17 1.19
CA LEU A 105 7.87 -6.56 1.60
C LEU A 105 9.12 -6.76 2.47
N VAL A 106 10.04 -5.79 2.50
CA VAL A 106 11.18 -5.80 3.44
C VAL A 106 10.67 -5.82 4.90
N GLY A 107 9.49 -5.28 5.14
CA GLY A 107 8.83 -5.33 6.44
C GLY A 107 8.48 -6.74 6.92
N VAL A 108 8.27 -7.69 6.02
CA VAL A 108 7.89 -9.08 6.36
C VAL A 108 8.95 -9.77 7.23
N PRO A 109 10.22 -9.91 6.78
CA PRO A 109 11.26 -10.54 7.61
C PRO A 109 11.54 -9.73 8.89
N VAL A 110 11.36 -8.41 8.86
CA VAL A 110 11.55 -7.56 10.05
C VAL A 110 10.49 -7.84 11.10
N ALA A 111 9.21 -7.88 10.71
CA ALA A 111 8.11 -8.16 11.63
C ALA A 111 8.19 -9.60 12.19
N LEU A 112 8.50 -10.58 11.33
CA LEU A 112 8.75 -11.96 11.73
C LEU A 112 9.87 -12.07 12.78
N ALA A 113 11.03 -11.46 12.50
CA ALA A 113 12.16 -11.48 13.41
C ALA A 113 11.80 -10.82 14.74
N LEU A 114 11.10 -9.68 14.72
CA LEU A 114 10.71 -8.99 15.94
C LEU A 114 9.73 -9.82 16.77
N GLN A 115 8.68 -10.41 16.17
CA GLN A 115 7.74 -11.27 16.90
C GLN A 115 8.44 -12.48 17.52
N SER A 116 9.39 -13.11 16.79
CA SER A 116 10.22 -14.20 17.31
C SER A 116 11.08 -13.79 18.51
N VAL A 117 11.76 -12.62 18.40
CA VAL A 117 12.61 -12.10 19.48
C VAL A 117 11.79 -11.76 20.72
N LEU A 118 10.55 -11.32 20.55
CA LEU A 118 9.63 -11.05 21.65
C LEU A 118 9.07 -12.34 22.29
N GLY A 119 9.42 -13.53 21.77
CA GLY A 119 9.01 -14.82 22.33
C GLY A 119 7.55 -15.19 22.05
N HIS A 120 6.91 -14.53 21.06
CA HIS A 120 5.53 -14.84 20.69
C HIS A 120 5.48 -15.90 19.57
N PRO A 121 4.49 -16.80 19.59
CA PRO A 121 4.29 -17.80 18.54
C PRO A 121 4.13 -17.13 17.18
N ILE A 122 4.50 -17.86 16.13
CA ILE A 122 4.32 -17.46 14.73
C ILE A 122 3.48 -18.51 14.05
N GLU A 123 2.30 -18.11 13.60
CA GLU A 123 1.49 -18.93 12.73
C GLU A 123 1.55 -18.38 11.30
N SER A 124 1.72 -19.28 10.34
CA SER A 124 1.72 -18.95 8.91
C SER A 124 1.09 -20.09 8.12
N GLY A 125 -0.12 -19.87 7.66
CA GLY A 125 -0.80 -20.78 6.74
C GLY A 125 -0.67 -20.33 5.28
N ALA A 126 -1.17 -21.12 4.37
CA ALA A 126 -1.23 -20.75 2.95
C ALA A 126 -2.07 -19.48 2.74
N GLN A 127 -3.14 -19.28 3.51
CA GLN A 127 -3.96 -18.07 3.52
C GLN A 127 -3.16 -16.82 3.89
N THR A 128 -2.21 -16.93 4.84
CA THR A 128 -1.35 -15.80 5.23
C THR A 128 -0.46 -15.36 4.06
N ILE A 129 0.15 -16.32 3.37
CA ILE A 129 1.01 -16.04 2.20
C ILE A 129 0.19 -15.45 1.06
N ILE A 130 -0.99 -16.00 0.78
CA ILE A 130 -1.90 -15.50 -0.25
C ILE A 130 -2.38 -14.08 0.11
N GLY A 131 -2.75 -13.84 1.36
CA GLY A 131 -3.17 -12.52 1.85
C GLY A 131 -2.06 -11.47 1.73
N LEU A 132 -0.81 -11.81 2.04
CA LEU A 132 0.35 -10.95 1.82
C LEU A 132 0.56 -10.65 0.33
N ALA A 133 0.47 -11.64 -0.53
CA ALA A 133 0.59 -11.44 -1.97
C ALA A 133 -0.54 -10.55 -2.53
N LEU A 134 -1.78 -10.78 -2.11
CA LEU A 134 -2.93 -9.95 -2.47
C LEU A 134 -2.79 -8.52 -1.94
N SER A 135 -2.23 -8.34 -0.72
CA SER A 135 -2.03 -6.99 -0.17
C SER A 135 -1.02 -6.18 -0.97
N VAL A 136 0.02 -6.81 -1.54
CA VAL A 136 0.94 -6.13 -2.48
C VAL A 136 0.19 -5.61 -3.70
N VAL A 137 -0.64 -6.46 -4.31
CA VAL A 137 -1.42 -6.07 -5.50
C VAL A 137 -2.45 -4.99 -5.17
N ALA A 138 -3.09 -5.10 -4.00
CA ALA A 138 -4.02 -4.09 -3.49
C ALA A 138 -3.33 -2.74 -3.25
N CYS A 139 -2.13 -2.76 -2.65
CA CYS A 139 -1.31 -1.57 -2.46
C CYS A 139 -0.95 -0.91 -3.79
N VAL A 140 -0.55 -1.70 -4.81
CA VAL A 140 -0.24 -1.17 -6.15
C VAL A 140 -1.45 -0.48 -6.77
N ALA A 141 -2.63 -1.12 -6.75
CA ALA A 141 -3.85 -0.56 -7.33
C ALA A 141 -4.26 0.76 -6.65
N SER A 142 -4.24 0.78 -5.31
CA SER A 142 -4.55 1.97 -4.51
C SER A 142 -3.52 3.09 -4.71
N ALA A 143 -2.24 2.74 -4.74
CA ALA A 143 -1.16 3.68 -4.99
C ALA A 143 -1.25 4.33 -6.38
N CYS A 144 -1.62 3.59 -7.41
CA CYS A 144 -1.86 4.15 -8.75
C CYS A 144 -3.01 5.16 -8.77
N ALA A 145 -4.07 4.92 -7.99
CA ALA A 145 -5.16 5.89 -7.84
C ALA A 145 -4.68 7.16 -7.12
N LEU A 146 -3.92 7.03 -6.03
CA LEU A 146 -3.32 8.15 -5.31
C LEU A 146 -2.33 8.93 -6.19
N ALA A 147 -1.50 8.26 -6.98
CA ALA A 147 -0.57 8.89 -7.92
C ALA A 147 -1.31 9.81 -8.89
N SER A 148 -2.49 9.40 -9.35
CA SER A 148 -3.32 10.23 -10.25
C SER A 148 -3.77 11.53 -9.59
N ILE A 149 -4.11 11.48 -8.29
CA ILE A 149 -4.48 12.67 -7.50
C ILE A 149 -3.25 13.56 -7.32
N PHE A 150 -2.08 12.99 -7.05
CA PHE A 150 -0.84 13.73 -6.84
C PHE A 150 -0.31 14.40 -8.11
N VAL A 151 -0.62 13.85 -9.28
CA VAL A 151 -0.36 14.53 -10.57
C VAL A 151 -1.22 15.78 -10.72
N LEU A 152 -2.46 15.77 -10.23
CA LEU A 152 -3.39 16.91 -10.37
C LEU A 152 -3.17 17.99 -9.32
N THR A 153 -2.83 17.61 -8.09
CA THR A 153 -2.88 18.49 -6.92
C THR A 153 -1.47 18.93 -6.52
N ARG A 154 -1.21 20.25 -6.52
CA ARG A 154 0.10 20.81 -6.14
C ARG A 154 0.48 20.55 -4.67
N THR A 155 -0.53 20.52 -3.79
CA THR A 155 -0.38 20.35 -2.34
C THR A 155 -0.69 18.91 -1.87
N ALA A 156 -0.62 17.94 -2.78
CA ALA A 156 -1.04 16.56 -2.52
C ALA A 156 -0.35 15.91 -1.31
N THR A 157 0.94 16.20 -1.10
CA THR A 157 1.73 15.68 0.01
C THR A 157 1.20 16.12 1.39
N VAL A 158 0.53 17.28 1.47
CA VAL A 158 -0.09 17.76 2.72
C VAL A 158 -1.29 16.90 3.11
N TYR A 159 -2.01 16.37 2.11
CA TYR A 159 -3.19 15.53 2.32
C TYR A 159 -2.86 14.04 2.43
N GLU A 160 -1.61 13.64 2.20
CA GLU A 160 -1.18 12.24 2.26
C GLU A 160 -1.58 11.54 3.58
N PRO A 161 -1.33 12.12 4.79
CA PRO A 161 -1.73 11.48 6.04
C PRO A 161 -3.24 11.28 6.16
N LEU A 162 -4.05 12.20 5.61
CA LEU A 162 -5.51 12.10 5.61
C LEU A 162 -6.03 10.99 4.71
N LEU A 163 -5.27 10.63 3.67
CA LEU A 163 -5.63 9.55 2.75
C LEU A 163 -5.13 8.19 3.26
N VAL A 164 -4.01 8.18 3.97
CA VAL A 164 -3.34 6.96 4.43
C VAL A 164 -3.93 6.41 5.71
N THR A 165 -4.16 7.29 6.69
CA THR A 165 -4.58 6.89 8.05
C THR A 165 -5.95 6.19 8.09
N PRO A 166 -7.01 6.66 7.41
CA PRO A 166 -8.30 5.98 7.44
C PRO A 166 -8.25 4.54 6.90
N VAL A 167 -7.35 4.24 5.98
CA VAL A 167 -7.23 2.91 5.40
C VAL A 167 -6.85 1.86 6.45
N TRP A 168 -5.99 2.19 7.39
CA TRP A 168 -5.64 1.26 8.48
C TRP A 168 -6.84 0.87 9.35
N LEU A 169 -7.73 1.82 9.60
CA LEU A 169 -8.93 1.60 10.39
C LEU A 169 -10.00 0.84 9.60
N LEU A 170 -10.20 1.23 8.33
CA LEU A 170 -11.27 0.70 7.49
C LEU A 170 -10.99 -0.71 6.96
N THR A 171 -9.72 -1.04 6.69
CA THR A 171 -9.38 -2.31 6.03
C THR A 171 -9.29 -3.51 6.98
N GLY A 172 -9.44 -3.28 8.26
CA GLY A 172 -9.34 -4.37 9.23
C GLY A 172 -7.91 -4.64 9.74
N ILE A 173 -6.91 -3.85 9.33
CA ILE A 173 -5.51 -4.04 9.75
C ILE A 173 -5.36 -3.80 11.27
N VAL A 174 -5.88 -2.68 11.75
CA VAL A 174 -5.77 -2.28 13.16
C VAL A 174 -7.05 -2.62 13.93
N VAL A 175 -8.20 -2.32 13.34
CA VAL A 175 -9.51 -2.56 13.96
C VAL A 175 -10.21 -3.67 13.20
N PRO A 176 -10.59 -4.78 13.86
CA PRO A 176 -11.38 -5.84 13.22
C PRO A 176 -12.65 -5.28 12.58
N LEU A 177 -13.01 -5.80 11.38
CA LEU A 177 -14.20 -5.33 10.66
C LEU A 177 -15.49 -5.46 11.49
N THR A 178 -15.55 -6.45 12.38
CA THR A 178 -16.69 -6.70 13.24
C THR A 178 -16.97 -5.58 14.27
N LEU A 179 -15.96 -4.74 14.54
CA LEU A 179 -16.08 -3.60 15.43
C LEU A 179 -16.43 -2.30 14.69
N LEU A 180 -16.46 -2.32 13.36
CA LEU A 180 -16.82 -1.15 12.56
C LEU A 180 -18.33 -0.92 12.59
N PRO A 181 -18.79 0.35 12.67
CA PRO A 181 -20.21 0.67 12.52
C PRO A 181 -20.76 0.17 11.18
N ALA A 182 -22.00 -0.31 11.15
CA ALA A 182 -22.61 -0.90 9.98
C ALA A 182 -22.61 0.02 8.73
N TRP A 183 -22.72 1.34 8.94
CA TRP A 183 -22.67 2.32 7.85
C TRP A 183 -21.28 2.51 7.24
N VAL A 184 -20.22 2.14 7.96
CA VAL A 184 -18.83 2.20 7.46
C VAL A 184 -18.49 0.97 6.62
N MET A 185 -19.12 -0.17 6.89
CA MET A 185 -18.81 -1.45 6.26
C MET A 185 -18.80 -1.40 4.72
N PRO A 186 -19.78 -0.78 4.03
CA PRO A 186 -19.76 -0.69 2.56
C PRO A 186 -18.53 0.06 2.05
N ILE A 187 -18.07 1.11 2.75
CA ILE A 187 -16.89 1.89 2.39
C ILE A 187 -15.62 1.04 2.58
N ALA A 188 -15.55 0.31 3.69
CA ALA A 188 -14.46 -0.60 3.98
C ALA A 188 -14.30 -1.68 2.89
N LEU A 189 -15.40 -2.28 2.47
CA LEU A 189 -15.41 -3.34 1.45
C LEU A 189 -15.04 -2.86 0.04
N LEU A 190 -15.17 -1.57 -0.24
CA LEU A 190 -14.73 -0.99 -1.52
C LEU A 190 -13.20 -0.92 -1.65
N HIS A 191 -12.47 -0.93 -0.54
CA HIS A 191 -11.01 -0.84 -0.59
C HIS A 191 -10.39 -2.22 -0.83
N PRO A 192 -9.50 -2.39 -1.85
CA PRO A 192 -8.97 -3.70 -2.23
C PRO A 192 -8.15 -4.38 -1.13
N LEU A 193 -7.54 -3.59 -0.25
CA LEU A 193 -6.75 -4.10 0.87
C LEU A 193 -7.62 -4.81 1.93
N THR A 194 -8.89 -4.46 2.06
CA THR A 194 -9.82 -5.09 3.01
C THR A 194 -9.93 -6.60 2.75
N GLY A 195 -10.22 -6.99 1.52
CA GLY A 195 -10.30 -8.41 1.17
C GLY A 195 -8.97 -9.14 1.38
N ALA A 196 -7.85 -8.53 1.05
CA ALA A 196 -6.53 -9.11 1.27
C ALA A 196 -6.23 -9.36 2.77
N VAL A 197 -6.61 -8.42 3.65
CA VAL A 197 -6.47 -8.57 5.11
C VAL A 197 -7.40 -9.66 5.64
N GLN A 198 -8.62 -9.79 5.12
CA GLN A 198 -9.52 -10.87 5.53
C GLN A 198 -9.03 -12.25 5.07
N VAL A 199 -8.43 -12.36 3.87
CA VAL A 199 -7.74 -13.59 3.44
C VAL A 199 -6.62 -13.97 4.41
N LEU A 200 -5.80 -13.02 4.81
CA LEU A 200 -4.68 -13.23 5.73
C LEU A 200 -5.16 -13.80 7.08
N ARG A 201 -6.31 -13.33 7.56
CA ARG A 201 -6.90 -13.70 8.86
C ARG A 201 -7.91 -14.85 8.80
N ALA A 202 -8.17 -15.38 7.62
CA ALA A 202 -9.13 -16.47 7.47
C ALA A 202 -8.64 -17.73 8.20
N PRO A 203 -9.52 -18.42 8.92
CA PRO A 203 -9.14 -19.64 9.65
C PRO A 203 -8.82 -20.81 8.72
N SER A 204 -9.34 -20.81 7.49
CA SER A 204 -9.10 -21.82 6.48
C SER A 204 -9.00 -21.21 5.07
N LEU A 205 -8.51 -22.00 4.12
CA LEU A 205 -8.47 -21.58 2.71
C LEU A 205 -9.88 -21.41 2.13
N ASP A 206 -10.84 -22.24 2.53
CA ASP A 206 -12.21 -22.16 2.04
C ASP A 206 -12.87 -20.84 2.49
N ASP A 207 -12.62 -20.40 3.73
CA ASP A 207 -13.08 -19.13 4.25
C ASP A 207 -12.37 -17.93 3.59
N ALA A 208 -11.14 -18.14 3.10
CA ALA A 208 -10.34 -17.12 2.43
C ALA A 208 -10.83 -16.84 0.99
N VAL A 209 -11.39 -17.83 0.29
CA VAL A 209 -11.75 -17.73 -1.14
C VAL A 209 -12.68 -16.55 -1.44
N PRO A 210 -13.83 -16.36 -0.76
CA PRO A 210 -14.72 -15.25 -1.07
C PRO A 210 -14.07 -13.88 -0.88
N TRP A 211 -13.22 -13.72 0.14
CA TRP A 211 -12.46 -12.51 0.40
C TRP A 211 -11.37 -12.28 -0.66
N GLY A 212 -10.73 -13.34 -1.12
CA GLY A 212 -9.76 -13.28 -2.21
C GLY A 212 -10.41 -12.79 -3.51
N ILE A 213 -11.58 -13.33 -3.87
CA ILE A 213 -12.36 -12.89 -5.03
C ILE A 213 -12.75 -11.42 -4.87
N ALA A 214 -13.27 -11.02 -3.71
CA ALA A 214 -13.66 -9.64 -3.44
C ALA A 214 -12.46 -8.68 -3.58
N SER A 215 -11.28 -9.05 -3.03
CA SER A 215 -10.06 -8.28 -3.17
C SER A 215 -9.64 -8.11 -4.64
N LEU A 216 -9.64 -9.20 -5.43
CA LEU A 216 -9.27 -9.15 -6.84
C LEU A 216 -10.24 -8.31 -7.68
N LEU A 217 -11.55 -8.40 -7.41
CA LEU A 217 -12.54 -7.55 -8.06
C LEU A 217 -12.32 -6.07 -7.71
N ALA A 218 -12.08 -5.77 -6.43
CA ALA A 218 -11.76 -4.41 -6.00
C ALA A 218 -10.47 -3.90 -6.65
N VAL A 219 -9.41 -4.72 -6.71
CA VAL A 219 -8.15 -4.40 -7.42
C VAL A 219 -8.42 -4.08 -8.88
N ALA A 220 -9.23 -4.87 -9.57
CA ALA A 220 -9.56 -4.63 -10.99
C ALA A 220 -10.30 -3.31 -11.17
N VAL A 221 -11.28 -3.01 -10.32
CA VAL A 221 -12.02 -1.74 -10.34
C VAL A 221 -11.09 -0.55 -10.05
N TRP A 222 -10.31 -0.62 -8.99
CA TRP A 222 -9.36 0.44 -8.63
C TRP A 222 -8.29 0.65 -9.70
N GLY A 223 -7.77 -0.42 -10.29
CA GLY A 223 -6.82 -0.37 -11.40
C GLY A 223 -7.42 0.31 -12.64
N ALA A 224 -8.65 -0.03 -13.00
CA ALA A 224 -9.35 0.60 -14.11
C ALA A 224 -9.64 2.09 -13.86
N VAL A 225 -10.08 2.44 -12.64
CA VAL A 225 -10.28 3.82 -12.21
C VAL A 225 -8.95 4.59 -12.23
N ALA A 226 -7.89 4.02 -11.65
CA ALA A 226 -6.57 4.63 -11.64
C ALA A 226 -6.05 4.90 -13.05
N ALA A 227 -6.20 3.95 -13.98
CA ALA A 227 -5.75 4.12 -15.36
C ALA A 227 -6.47 5.29 -16.06
N ARG A 228 -7.79 5.41 -15.85
CA ARG A 228 -8.60 6.51 -16.41
C ARG A 228 -8.25 7.86 -15.77
N LEU A 229 -8.15 7.89 -14.44
CA LEU A 229 -7.80 9.11 -13.70
C LEU A 229 -6.39 9.59 -14.07
N LEU A 230 -5.42 8.70 -14.18
CA LEU A 230 -4.05 9.05 -14.55
C LEU A 230 -3.99 9.62 -15.98
N ALA A 231 -4.69 9.01 -16.92
CA ALA A 231 -4.78 9.52 -18.30
C ALA A 231 -5.41 10.90 -18.34
N ALA A 232 -6.52 11.11 -17.61
CA ALA A 232 -7.19 12.40 -17.52
C ALA A 232 -6.32 13.46 -16.78
N ALA A 233 -5.62 13.04 -15.71
CA ALA A 233 -4.74 13.90 -14.94
C ALA A 233 -3.58 14.42 -15.78
N LEU A 234 -2.91 13.54 -16.51
CA LEU A 234 -1.81 13.92 -17.41
C LEU A 234 -2.28 14.77 -18.58
N HIS A 235 -3.44 14.46 -19.15
CA HIS A 235 -4.00 15.30 -20.21
C HIS A 235 -4.28 16.72 -19.70
N ARG A 236 -4.97 16.85 -18.56
CA ARG A 236 -5.23 18.17 -17.95
C ARG A 236 -3.93 18.91 -17.58
N ALA A 237 -2.98 18.22 -16.99
CA ALA A 237 -1.71 18.82 -16.59
C ALA A 237 -0.91 19.36 -17.79
N ARG A 238 -0.97 18.67 -18.94
CA ARG A 238 -0.37 19.12 -20.20
C ARG A 238 -1.08 20.34 -20.77
N VAL A 239 -2.43 20.33 -20.80
CA VAL A 239 -3.24 21.43 -21.36
C VAL A 239 -3.11 22.70 -20.50
N LEU A 240 -3.11 22.56 -19.17
CA LEU A 240 -3.04 23.70 -18.24
C LEU A 240 -1.61 24.16 -17.95
N GLY A 241 -0.57 23.49 -18.48
CA GLY A 241 0.82 23.82 -18.19
C GLY A 241 1.21 23.63 -16.72
N THR A 242 0.48 22.82 -15.96
CA THR A 242 0.68 22.68 -14.50
C THR A 242 1.69 21.60 -14.13
N LEU A 243 2.45 21.09 -15.07
CA LEU A 243 3.51 20.09 -14.83
C LEU A 243 4.73 20.73 -14.17
N ALA A 244 5.03 21.99 -14.51
CA ALA A 244 6.09 22.76 -13.88
C ALA A 244 5.61 23.46 -12.60
N LEU A 245 6.59 23.82 -11.76
CA LEU A 245 6.44 24.86 -10.75
C LEU A 245 6.58 26.19 -11.52
N ALA A 246 5.47 26.82 -11.86
CA ALA A 246 5.49 28.22 -12.23
C ALA A 246 5.36 29.07 -10.99
#